data_364bc4e9e05a4bea4dba0f175b145c30
#
_entry.id   364bc4e9e05a4bea4dba0f175b145c30
#
_cell.length_a   1.000
_cell.length_b   1.000
_cell.length_c   1.000
_cell.angle_alpha   90.00
_cell.angle_beta   90.00
_cell.angle_gamma   90.00
#
_symmetry.space_group_name_H-M   'P 1'
#
loop_
_entity.id
_entity.type
_entity.pdbx_description
1 polymer ?
#
loop_
_entity_poly.entity_id
_entity_poly.type
_entity_poly.pdbx_seq_one_letter_code
_entity_poly.pdbx_strand_id
1 'polypeptide(L)'
;DYALAYADKSRIKFIETYLSTFNATKGKKTQFHCFPRQRAFLKALAENRNVVAIKPRQCGITTLSSAWVTGQCVFASKDAPETVLCIANKLEQAQEIIIKIRDFLEQVPRWMWGNDYFSPDPNSEKNIKSIFEKDAKGELKLFNGCRVIARASGPNASRGISAVSVLILDEAAFIEEGVA
;
A
#
# COMPACT_ATOMS: atom_id res chain seq x y z
N ASP A 1 -20.47 6.12 0.77
CA ASP A 1 -19.37 5.27 1.28
C ASP A 1 -17.96 5.86 1.11
N TYR A 2 -17.70 6.71 0.10
CA TYR A 2 -16.39 7.35 -0.11
C TYR A 2 -15.97 8.22 1.08
N ALA A 3 -16.85 9.10 1.57
CA ALA A 3 -16.55 9.96 2.70
C ALA A 3 -16.18 9.18 3.96
N LEU A 4 -16.85 8.05 4.21
CA LEU A 4 -16.55 7.16 5.32
C LEU A 4 -15.21 6.45 5.13
N ALA A 5 -14.90 6.02 3.90
CA ALA A 5 -13.61 5.40 3.59
C ALA A 5 -12.44 6.39 3.69
N TYR A 6 -12.66 7.65 3.30
CA TYR A 6 -11.69 8.72 3.43
C TYR A 6 -11.41 9.08 4.90
N ALA A 7 -12.47 9.23 5.70
CA ALA A 7 -12.37 9.59 7.12
C ALA A 7 -11.78 8.46 7.99
N ASP A 8 -11.90 7.20 7.55
CA ASP A 8 -11.38 6.04 8.28
C ASP A 8 -9.86 5.92 8.10
N LYS A 9 -9.09 6.49 9.01
CA LYS A 9 -7.62 6.40 9.02
C LYS A 9 -7.09 4.97 9.10
N SER A 10 -7.87 4.03 9.64
CA SER A 10 -7.52 2.60 9.66
C SER A 10 -7.63 1.94 8.29
N ARG A 11 -8.29 2.59 7.33
CA ARG A 11 -8.55 2.09 5.98
C ARG A 11 -9.38 0.80 5.91
N ILE A 12 -9.98 0.34 7.02
CA ILE A 12 -10.79 -0.88 7.04
C ILE A 12 -11.96 -0.78 6.06
N LYS A 13 -12.68 0.34 6.08
CA LYS A 13 -13.81 0.58 5.17
C LYS A 13 -13.37 0.57 3.71
N PHE A 14 -12.26 1.22 3.40
CA PHE A 14 -11.68 1.23 2.05
C PHE A 14 -11.33 -0.18 1.60
N ILE A 15 -10.56 -0.91 2.41
CA ILE A 15 -10.08 -2.25 2.10
C ILE A 15 -11.26 -3.20 1.84
N GLU A 16 -12.24 -3.22 2.74
CA GLU A 16 -13.38 -4.15 2.64
C GLU A 16 -14.41 -3.78 1.59
N THR A 17 -14.45 -2.51 1.14
CA THR A 17 -15.39 -2.07 0.11
C THR A 17 -14.83 -2.22 -1.28
N TYR A 18 -13.55 -1.87 -1.48
CA TYR A 18 -12.99 -1.69 -2.82
C TYR A 18 -11.93 -2.72 -3.22
N LEU A 19 -11.35 -3.45 -2.26
CA LEU A 19 -10.28 -4.38 -2.56
C LEU A 19 -10.75 -5.85 -2.51
N SER A 20 -10.09 -6.66 -3.31
CA SER A 20 -10.25 -8.11 -3.36
C SER A 20 -8.89 -8.79 -3.23
N THR A 21 -8.85 -9.94 -2.60
CA THR A 21 -7.63 -10.73 -2.45
C THR A 21 -7.85 -12.17 -2.91
N PHE A 22 -6.78 -12.84 -3.27
CA PHE A 22 -6.85 -14.26 -3.64
C PHE A 22 -7.15 -15.12 -2.42
N ASN A 23 -8.23 -15.86 -2.47
CA ASN A 23 -8.60 -16.84 -1.45
C ASN A 23 -8.13 -18.23 -1.91
N ALA A 24 -7.09 -18.75 -1.27
CA ALA A 24 -6.50 -20.04 -1.63
C ALA A 24 -7.49 -21.21 -1.50
N THR A 25 -8.39 -21.17 -0.49
CA THR A 25 -9.41 -22.21 -0.30
C THR A 25 -10.46 -22.22 -1.41
N LYS A 26 -10.79 -21.05 -1.96
CA LYS A 26 -11.78 -20.90 -3.03
C LYS A 26 -11.15 -20.89 -4.43
N GLY A 27 -9.82 -20.83 -4.54
CA GLY A 27 -9.09 -20.75 -5.80
C GLY A 27 -9.40 -19.52 -6.66
N LYS A 28 -9.94 -18.44 -6.07
CA LYS A 28 -10.36 -17.22 -6.79
C LYS A 28 -10.19 -15.96 -5.96
N LYS A 29 -10.18 -14.81 -6.63
CA LYS A 29 -10.28 -13.51 -5.95
C LYS A 29 -11.65 -13.37 -5.29
N THR A 30 -11.64 -12.94 -4.03
CA THR A 30 -12.84 -12.64 -3.22
C THR A 30 -12.68 -11.28 -2.59
N GLN A 31 -13.80 -10.63 -2.27
CA GLN A 31 -13.83 -9.40 -1.49
C GLN A 31 -12.91 -9.53 -0.28
N PHE A 32 -12.14 -8.49 -0.01
CA PHE A 32 -11.29 -8.48 1.17
C PHE A 32 -12.17 -8.45 2.42
N HIS A 33 -11.93 -9.37 3.34
CA HIS A 33 -12.62 -9.42 4.62
C HIS A 33 -11.59 -9.48 5.74
N CYS A 34 -11.55 -8.44 6.57
CA CYS A 34 -10.59 -8.34 7.65
C CYS A 34 -11.08 -9.14 8.87
N PHE A 35 -10.28 -10.09 9.31
CA PHE A 35 -10.52 -10.80 10.56
C PHE A 35 -10.33 -9.87 11.78
N PRO A 36 -10.89 -10.21 12.97
CA PRO A 36 -10.81 -9.34 14.14
C PRO A 36 -9.38 -8.88 14.51
N ARG A 37 -8.41 -9.79 14.48
CA ARG A 37 -6.99 -9.44 14.73
C ARG A 37 -6.38 -8.54 13.65
N GLN A 38 -6.77 -8.71 12.40
CA GLN A 38 -6.35 -7.84 11.30
C GLN A 38 -6.94 -6.44 11.44
N ARG A 39 -8.20 -6.33 11.86
CA ARG A 39 -8.83 -5.04 12.18
C ARG A 39 -8.12 -4.33 13.33
N ALA A 40 -7.73 -5.07 14.39
CA ALA A 40 -6.96 -4.52 15.50
C ALA A 40 -5.61 -3.98 15.03
N PHE A 41 -4.91 -4.71 14.16
CA PHE A 41 -3.64 -4.26 13.56
C PHE A 41 -3.81 -2.98 12.72
N LEU A 42 -4.83 -2.89 11.87
CA LEU A 42 -5.11 -1.69 11.07
C LEU A 42 -5.45 -0.47 11.95
N LYS A 43 -6.18 -0.67 13.04
CA LYS A 43 -6.43 0.40 14.02
C LYS A 43 -5.14 0.84 14.70
N ALA A 44 -4.28 -0.11 15.08
CA ALA A 44 -2.98 0.22 15.67
C ALA A 44 -2.12 1.07 14.70
N LEU A 45 -2.11 0.75 13.40
CA LEU A 45 -1.43 1.56 12.38
C LEU A 45 -2.00 2.98 12.25
N ALA A 46 -3.29 3.17 12.48
CA ALA A 46 -3.94 4.48 12.42
C ALA A 46 -3.67 5.34 13.65
N GLU A 47 -3.47 4.71 14.81
CA GLU A 47 -3.39 5.36 16.12
C GLU A 47 -1.94 5.57 16.59
N ASN A 48 -0.99 4.83 16.04
CA ASN A 48 0.39 4.81 16.51
C ASN A 48 1.39 5.09 15.39
N ARG A 49 2.44 5.83 15.71
CA ARG A 49 3.53 6.12 14.78
C ARG A 49 4.35 4.87 14.45
N ASN A 50 4.58 4.00 15.42
CA ASN A 50 5.35 2.78 15.27
C ASN A 50 4.53 1.59 15.76
N VAL A 51 4.43 0.56 14.92
CA VAL A 51 3.70 -0.67 15.23
C VAL A 51 4.59 -1.87 14.96
N VAL A 52 4.75 -2.73 15.95
CA VAL A 52 5.44 -4.02 15.81
C VAL A 52 4.41 -5.13 15.89
N ALA A 53 4.37 -5.99 14.88
CA ALA A 53 3.46 -7.13 14.82
C ALA A 53 4.24 -8.44 14.92
N ILE A 54 4.07 -9.17 16.01
CA ILE A 54 4.53 -10.55 16.12
C ILE A 54 3.45 -11.44 15.49
N LYS A 55 3.79 -12.11 14.41
CA LYS A 55 2.82 -12.85 13.61
C LYS A 55 3.28 -14.27 13.28
N PRO A 56 2.38 -15.26 13.25
CA PRO A 56 2.67 -16.55 12.65
C PRO A 56 2.79 -16.40 11.12
N ARG A 57 3.36 -17.41 10.46
CA ARG A 57 3.37 -17.48 9.00
C ARG A 57 1.94 -17.54 8.44
N GLN A 58 1.74 -17.01 7.24
CA GLN A 58 0.48 -17.08 6.47
C GLN A 58 -0.76 -16.43 7.15
N CYS A 59 -0.56 -15.52 8.10
CA CYS A 59 -1.68 -14.78 8.72
C CYS A 59 -2.18 -13.57 7.89
N GLY A 60 -1.59 -13.34 6.70
CA GLY A 60 -2.04 -12.31 5.77
C GLY A 60 -1.65 -10.87 6.12
N ILE A 61 -0.78 -10.65 7.12
CA ILE A 61 -0.39 -9.29 7.56
C ILE A 61 0.34 -8.53 6.45
N THR A 62 1.25 -9.17 5.71
CA THR A 62 1.94 -8.52 4.57
C THR A 62 0.95 -8.04 3.51
N THR A 63 -0.05 -8.87 3.17
CA THR A 63 -1.12 -8.50 2.23
C THR A 63 -1.99 -7.38 2.80
N LEU A 64 -2.29 -7.41 4.08
CA LEU A 64 -3.06 -6.38 4.78
C LEU A 64 -2.31 -5.04 4.83
N SER A 65 -1.00 -5.05 5.12
CA SER A 65 -0.14 -3.86 5.08
C SER A 65 -0.10 -3.26 3.67
N SER A 66 0.00 -4.10 2.64
CA SER A 66 -0.06 -3.66 1.24
C SER A 66 -1.39 -2.99 0.91
N ALA A 67 -2.52 -3.55 1.37
CA ALA A 67 -3.85 -2.96 1.19
C ALA A 67 -4.00 -1.63 1.95
N TRP A 68 -3.45 -1.53 3.14
CA TRP A 68 -3.43 -0.28 3.92
C TRP A 68 -2.61 0.80 3.22
N VAL A 69 -1.40 0.48 2.75
CA VAL A 69 -0.56 1.40 1.96
C VAL A 69 -1.30 1.87 0.71
N THR A 70 -2.00 0.99 0.01
CA THR A 70 -2.83 1.38 -1.13
C THR A 70 -3.81 2.49 -0.75
N GLY A 71 -4.50 2.35 0.39
CA GLY A 71 -5.39 3.40 0.91
C GLY A 71 -4.65 4.69 1.26
N GLN A 72 -3.43 4.62 1.81
CA GLN A 72 -2.64 5.83 2.06
C GLN A 72 -2.34 6.57 0.74
N CYS A 73 -1.88 5.86 -0.28
CA CYS A 73 -1.58 6.44 -1.59
C CYS A 73 -2.82 7.01 -2.29
N VAL A 74 -3.97 6.32 -2.20
CA VAL A 74 -5.23 6.77 -2.83
C VAL A 74 -5.75 8.07 -2.22
N PHE A 75 -5.67 8.18 -0.90
CA PHE A 75 -6.19 9.32 -0.16
C PHE A 75 -5.13 10.40 0.15
N ALA A 76 -3.91 10.24 -0.35
CA ALA A 76 -2.88 11.25 -0.23
C ALA A 76 -3.21 12.49 -1.05
N SER A 77 -2.95 13.67 -0.47
CA SER A 77 -3.02 14.92 -1.21
C SER A 77 -1.85 15.03 -2.19
N LYS A 78 -2.08 15.69 -3.33
CA LYS A 78 -1.02 16.02 -4.29
C LYS A 78 0.07 16.93 -3.68
N ASP A 79 -0.33 17.77 -2.73
CA ASP A 79 0.60 18.68 -2.04
C ASP A 79 1.37 17.98 -0.91
N ALA A 80 0.92 16.80 -0.50
CA ALA A 80 1.56 15.95 0.51
C ALA A 80 1.51 14.48 0.08
N PRO A 81 2.29 14.10 -0.95
CA PRO A 81 2.32 12.73 -1.44
C PRO A 81 3.06 11.81 -0.47
N GLU A 82 2.62 10.56 -0.41
CA GLU A 82 3.26 9.54 0.41
C GLU A 82 4.50 8.95 -0.26
N THR A 83 5.58 8.82 0.50
CA THR A 83 6.76 8.03 0.11
C THR A 83 6.84 6.81 1.02
N VAL A 84 6.56 5.65 0.45
CA VAL A 84 6.54 4.36 1.15
C VAL A 84 7.82 3.60 0.83
N LEU A 85 8.54 3.20 1.87
CA LEU A 85 9.73 2.35 1.75
C LEU A 85 9.43 0.97 2.33
N CYS A 86 9.54 -0.05 1.49
CA CYS A 86 9.38 -1.45 1.86
C CYS A 86 10.76 -2.11 1.92
N ILE A 87 11.15 -2.58 3.10
CA ILE A 87 12.41 -3.30 3.32
C ILE A 87 12.10 -4.73 3.75
N ALA A 88 12.79 -5.69 3.17
CA ALA A 88 12.80 -7.08 3.58
C ALA A 88 14.22 -7.62 3.53
N ASN A 89 14.45 -8.80 4.10
CA ASN A 89 15.77 -9.44 4.10
C ASN A 89 16.33 -9.60 2.67
N LYS A 90 15.47 -9.98 1.71
CA LYS A 90 15.84 -10.08 0.30
C LYS A 90 15.03 -9.12 -0.56
N LEU A 91 15.65 -8.60 -1.63
CA LEU A 91 14.99 -7.67 -2.54
C LEU A 91 13.71 -8.26 -3.16
N GLU A 92 13.72 -9.54 -3.51
CA GLU A 92 12.57 -10.22 -4.09
C GLU A 92 11.36 -10.22 -3.14
N GLN A 93 11.59 -10.38 -1.83
CA GLN A 93 10.53 -10.31 -0.82
C GLN A 93 9.94 -8.89 -0.72
N ALA A 94 10.78 -7.85 -0.76
CA ALA A 94 10.32 -6.48 -0.79
C ALA A 94 9.55 -6.16 -2.09
N GLN A 95 9.98 -6.71 -3.23
CA GLN A 95 9.28 -6.57 -4.51
C GLN A 95 7.91 -7.26 -4.51
N GLU A 96 7.75 -8.37 -3.80
CA GLU A 96 6.42 -9.01 -3.63
C GLU A 96 5.40 -8.09 -2.94
N ILE A 97 5.86 -7.23 -2.02
CA ILE A 97 4.98 -6.22 -1.40
C ILE A 97 4.52 -5.21 -2.46
N ILE A 98 5.45 -4.75 -3.31
CA ILE A 98 5.12 -3.82 -4.41
C ILE A 98 4.13 -4.44 -5.39
N ILE A 99 4.29 -5.71 -5.76
CA ILE A 99 3.37 -6.41 -6.64
C ILE A 99 1.96 -6.42 -6.04
N LYS A 100 1.83 -6.71 -4.75
CA LYS A 100 0.53 -6.68 -4.07
C LYS A 100 -0.08 -5.28 -4.04
N ILE A 101 0.72 -4.25 -3.78
CA ILE A 101 0.26 -2.85 -3.80
C ILE A 101 -0.22 -2.46 -5.20
N ARG A 102 0.53 -2.83 -6.25
CA ARG A 102 0.12 -2.61 -7.66
C ARG A 102 -1.22 -3.26 -7.94
N ASP A 103 -1.37 -4.55 -7.61
CA ASP A 103 -2.60 -5.30 -7.82
C ASP A 103 -3.81 -4.67 -7.11
N PHE A 104 -3.60 -4.07 -5.94
CA PHE A 104 -4.64 -3.34 -5.22
C PHE A 104 -4.93 -1.97 -5.84
N LEU A 105 -3.91 -1.22 -6.25
CA LEU A 105 -4.06 0.08 -6.92
C LEU A 105 -4.88 -0.05 -8.21
N GLU A 106 -4.67 -1.10 -8.98
CA GLU A 106 -5.42 -1.39 -10.21
C GLU A 106 -6.91 -1.72 -9.96
N GLN A 107 -7.27 -2.14 -8.74
CA GLN A 107 -8.66 -2.40 -8.37
C GLN A 107 -9.42 -1.13 -7.98
N VAL A 108 -8.70 -0.05 -7.64
CA VAL A 108 -9.32 1.20 -7.18
C VAL A 108 -10.10 1.86 -8.31
N PRO A 109 -11.40 2.17 -8.08
CA PRO A 109 -12.20 2.86 -9.08
C PRO A 109 -11.61 4.21 -9.46
N ARG A 110 -11.58 4.54 -10.75
CA ARG A 110 -10.96 5.78 -11.27
C ARG A 110 -11.51 7.05 -10.61
N TRP A 111 -12.79 7.10 -10.30
CA TRP A 111 -13.42 8.25 -9.68
C TRP A 111 -12.89 8.57 -8.26
N MET A 112 -12.26 7.61 -7.59
CA MET A 112 -11.65 7.82 -6.27
C MET A 112 -10.39 8.68 -6.31
N TRP A 113 -9.76 8.81 -7.47
CA TRP A 113 -8.56 9.61 -7.65
C TRP A 113 -8.80 11.11 -7.75
N GLY A 114 -10.08 11.54 -7.58
CA GLY A 114 -10.50 12.94 -7.58
C GLY A 114 -10.86 13.49 -8.95
N ASN A 115 -11.59 14.60 -8.95
CA ASN A 115 -12.12 15.24 -10.17
C ASN A 115 -11.02 15.84 -11.07
N ASP A 116 -9.83 16.10 -10.52
CA ASP A 116 -8.70 16.61 -11.29
C ASP A 116 -8.11 15.57 -12.25
N TYR A 117 -8.42 14.29 -12.01
CA TYR A 117 -7.85 13.16 -12.74
C TYR A 117 -8.88 12.24 -13.39
N PHE A 118 -10.15 12.49 -13.12
CA PHE A 118 -11.25 11.76 -13.71
C PHE A 118 -12.36 12.70 -14.12
N SER A 119 -12.81 12.57 -15.37
CA SER A 119 -14.02 13.21 -15.89
C SER A 119 -15.01 12.14 -16.32
N PRO A 120 -16.32 12.32 -16.08
CA PRO A 120 -17.36 11.47 -16.64
C PRO A 120 -17.37 11.50 -18.18
N ASP A 121 -16.88 12.58 -18.79
CA ASP A 121 -16.72 12.68 -20.24
C ASP A 121 -15.54 11.83 -20.70
N PRO A 122 -15.76 10.79 -21.53
CA PRO A 122 -14.70 9.91 -22.03
C PRO A 122 -13.61 10.61 -22.84
N ASN A 123 -13.95 11.76 -23.45
CA ASN A 123 -13.05 12.52 -24.31
C ASN A 123 -12.29 13.63 -23.56
N SER A 124 -12.48 13.74 -22.25
CA SER A 124 -11.81 14.75 -21.47
C SER A 124 -10.31 14.49 -21.37
N GLU A 125 -9.51 15.52 -21.60
CA GLU A 125 -8.05 15.48 -21.39
C GLU A 125 -7.66 15.20 -19.93
N LYS A 126 -8.58 15.38 -18.98
CA LYS A 126 -8.41 15.04 -17.57
C LYS A 126 -8.40 13.53 -17.31
N ASN A 127 -8.82 12.71 -18.26
CA ASN A 127 -8.78 11.26 -18.11
C ASN A 127 -7.35 10.74 -18.24
N ILE A 128 -6.73 10.44 -17.09
CA ILE A 128 -5.41 9.80 -17.08
C ILE A 128 -5.45 8.44 -17.75
N LYS A 129 -4.49 8.17 -18.62
CA LYS A 129 -4.34 6.87 -19.29
C LYS A 129 -3.88 5.78 -18.33
N SER A 130 -3.03 6.13 -17.38
CA SER A 130 -2.49 5.23 -16.35
C SER A 130 -2.35 5.96 -15.03
N ILE A 131 -2.63 5.28 -13.91
CA ILE A 131 -2.36 5.78 -12.57
C ILE A 131 -0.86 5.75 -12.24
N PHE A 132 -0.07 5.02 -13.02
CA PHE A 132 1.38 4.90 -12.85
C PHE A 132 2.12 5.82 -13.81
N GLU A 133 2.96 6.71 -13.27
CA GLU A 133 4.02 7.42 -14.00
C GLU A 133 5.25 6.53 -14.17
N LYS A 134 5.53 5.69 -13.17
CA LYS A 134 6.58 4.66 -13.20
C LYS A 134 6.02 3.36 -12.65
N ASP A 135 6.17 2.30 -13.40
CA ASP A 135 5.79 0.94 -13.02
C ASP A 135 6.97 -0.01 -13.24
N ALA A 136 7.73 -0.23 -12.18
CA ALA A 136 8.88 -1.12 -12.18
C ALA A 136 8.83 -2.09 -10.98
N LYS A 137 9.51 -3.23 -11.09
CA LYS A 137 9.54 -4.24 -10.03
C LYS A 137 9.96 -3.70 -8.66
N GLY A 138 10.86 -2.73 -8.63
CA GLY A 138 11.40 -2.16 -7.41
C GLY A 138 10.84 -0.80 -7.03
N GLU A 139 9.99 -0.18 -7.86
CA GLU A 139 9.45 1.15 -7.60
C GLU A 139 8.17 1.40 -8.39
N LEU A 140 7.16 1.91 -7.70
CA LEU A 140 5.98 2.52 -8.30
C LEU A 140 6.02 4.02 -8.03
N LYS A 141 5.68 4.83 -9.05
CA LYS A 141 5.39 6.26 -8.90
C LYS A 141 4.02 6.53 -9.47
N LEU A 142 3.17 7.14 -8.67
CA LEU A 142 1.81 7.47 -9.05
C LEU A 142 1.72 8.92 -9.53
N PHE A 143 0.72 9.22 -10.35
CA PHE A 143 0.47 10.56 -10.90
C PHE A 143 0.19 11.64 -9.84
N ASN A 144 -0.26 11.23 -8.63
CA ASN A 144 -0.45 12.15 -7.49
C ASN A 144 0.85 12.40 -6.69
N GLY A 145 2.00 11.92 -7.19
CA GLY A 145 3.30 12.09 -6.57
C GLY A 145 3.69 11.00 -5.57
N CYS A 146 2.76 10.13 -5.18
CA CYS A 146 3.08 9.02 -4.26
C CYS A 146 4.11 8.07 -4.87
N ARG A 147 5.00 7.56 -4.02
CA ARG A 147 6.05 6.61 -4.41
C ARG A 147 6.06 5.42 -3.46
N VAL A 148 6.22 4.23 -4.02
CA VAL A 148 6.43 2.99 -3.26
C VAL A 148 7.72 2.35 -3.73
N ILE A 149 8.67 2.13 -2.83
CA ILE A 149 10.03 1.71 -3.16
C ILE A 149 10.37 0.45 -2.38
N ALA A 150 10.88 -0.58 -3.08
CA ALA A 150 11.42 -1.79 -2.47
C ALA A 150 12.94 -1.73 -2.35
N ARG A 151 13.45 -2.18 -1.21
CA ARG A 151 14.88 -2.36 -0.96
C ARG A 151 15.14 -3.66 -0.21
N ALA A 152 16.29 -4.27 -0.49
CA ALA A 152 16.83 -5.25 0.42
C ALA A 152 17.33 -4.54 1.70
N SER A 153 17.32 -5.25 2.81
CA SER A 153 17.97 -4.79 4.04
C SER A 153 19.48 -4.59 3.79
N GLY A 154 20.05 -3.55 4.40
CA GLY A 154 21.46 -3.25 4.26
C GLY A 154 21.77 -1.80 4.67
N PRO A 155 23.03 -1.45 4.93
CA PRO A 155 23.43 -0.12 5.42
C PRO A 155 23.09 1.01 4.46
N ASN A 156 22.69 0.70 3.23
CA ASN A 156 22.34 1.66 2.20
C ASN A 156 20.86 1.61 1.79
N ALA A 157 20.03 0.85 2.50
CA ALA A 157 18.62 0.63 2.11
C ALA A 157 17.80 1.92 1.99
N SER A 158 18.09 2.93 2.82
CA SER A 158 17.42 4.23 2.79
C SER A 158 18.17 5.33 2.04
N ARG A 159 19.39 5.06 1.55
CA ARG A 159 20.18 6.10 0.85
C ARG A 159 19.50 6.59 -0.43
N GLY A 160 19.50 7.90 -0.62
CA GLY A 160 18.90 8.54 -1.79
C GLY A 160 17.38 8.60 -1.78
N ILE A 161 16.73 8.21 -0.67
CA ILE A 161 15.30 8.32 -0.48
C ILE A 161 15.04 9.42 0.54
N SER A 162 14.44 10.51 0.10
CA SER A 162 14.05 11.63 0.97
C SER A 162 12.60 11.48 1.43
N ALA A 163 12.31 12.02 2.60
CA ALA A 163 10.94 12.20 3.11
C ALA A 163 10.09 10.91 3.14
N VAL A 164 10.66 9.81 3.67
CA VAL A 164 9.89 8.57 3.88
C VAL A 164 8.79 8.84 4.91
N SER A 165 7.53 8.69 4.50
CA SER A 165 6.36 8.86 5.36
C SER A 165 5.88 7.52 5.95
N VAL A 166 6.08 6.42 5.23
CA VAL A 166 5.73 5.07 5.67
C VAL A 166 6.90 4.12 5.46
N LEU A 167 7.31 3.44 6.53
CA LEU A 167 8.32 2.39 6.48
C LEU A 167 7.68 1.05 6.81
N ILE A 168 7.83 0.06 5.93
CA ILE A 168 7.45 -1.33 6.17
C ILE A 168 8.71 -2.16 6.27
N LEU A 169 8.93 -2.79 7.43
CA LEU A 169 9.95 -3.81 7.64
C LEU A 169 9.26 -5.17 7.71
N ASP A 170 9.29 -5.94 6.63
CA ASP A 170 8.73 -7.29 6.66
C ASP A 170 9.79 -8.31 7.06
N GLU A 171 9.37 -9.27 7.89
CA GLU A 171 10.28 -10.29 8.46
C GLU A 171 11.49 -9.68 9.17
N ALA A 172 11.29 -8.61 9.94
CA ALA A 172 12.34 -7.82 10.61
C ALA A 172 13.30 -8.67 11.47
N ALA A 173 12.85 -9.82 11.98
CA ALA A 173 13.69 -10.75 12.75
C ALA A 173 14.86 -11.34 11.94
N PHE A 174 14.83 -11.29 10.62
CA PHE A 174 15.88 -11.79 9.73
C PHE A 174 16.74 -10.66 9.14
N ILE A 175 16.51 -9.42 9.55
CA ILE A 175 17.31 -8.27 9.16
C ILE A 175 18.52 -8.21 10.09
N GLU A 176 19.74 -8.19 9.53
CA GLU A 176 20.97 -8.11 10.32
C GLU A 176 21.07 -6.82 11.12
N GLU A 177 21.70 -6.87 12.30
CA GLU A 177 21.90 -5.69 13.15
C GLU A 177 22.70 -4.60 12.41
N GLY A 178 22.28 -3.35 12.57
CA GLY A 178 22.93 -2.18 11.95
C GLY A 178 22.24 -1.66 10.67
N VAL A 179 21.05 -2.13 10.35
CA VAL A 179 20.29 -1.78 9.13
C VAL A 179 19.06 -0.91 9.43
N ALA A 180 18.89 -0.46 10.66
CA ALA A 180 17.79 0.43 11.04
C ALA A 180 18.24 1.89 11.10
#